data_d73708a23672b460c34f2acca14677ad
#
_entry.id   d73708a23672b460c34f2acca14677ad
#
_cell.length_a   1.000
_cell.length_b   1.000
_cell.length_c   1.000
_cell.angle_alpha   90.00
_cell.angle_beta   90.00
_cell.angle_gamma   90.00
#
_symmetry.space_group_name_H-M   'P 1'
#
loop_
_entity.id
_entity.type
_entity.pdbx_description
1 polymer ?
#
loop_
_entity_poly.entity_id
_entity_poly.type
_entity_poly.pdbx_seq_one_letter_code
_entity_poly.pdbx_strand_id
1 'polypeptide(L)'
;MTKTVQKSKARDMTQGSIWKQLLLFSLPLMAGNLFQQLYNTVDSIVVGNFVGKEALAAVGSVGPIINSLIGFFMGLSTGAGVIISQYYGAKADEKVSRTVSTTLVMTFILSIVFTILGILITPYMLRMMSTPDDVIRESATYLKIYFGGVAGLMFYNMGSGVLRAVGDSRHPLYFLIFSAVVNTVLDLLFVVSFGMGIEGVALATVIAQCLSAVLTLYVLTTTDGPYRICWKKLCMDWSLLYRIVCVGLPAAIQQMVTCLLYTSPSPRDCS
;
A
#
# COMPACT_ATOMS: atom_id res chain seq x y z
N MET A 1 14.05 -6.28 34.31
CA MET A 1 13.38 -7.17 33.36
C MET A 1 13.75 -6.72 31.95
N THR A 2 14.83 -7.27 31.43
CA THR A 2 15.37 -6.95 30.10
C THR A 2 14.54 -7.71 29.07
N LYS A 3 13.62 -7.03 28.38
CA LYS A 3 12.90 -7.62 27.25
C LYS A 3 13.92 -7.84 26.13
N THR A 4 14.24 -9.10 25.89
CA THR A 4 14.98 -9.57 24.73
C THR A 4 14.15 -9.27 23.49
N VAL A 5 14.37 -8.10 22.88
CA VAL A 5 13.86 -7.80 21.55
C VAL A 5 14.56 -8.76 20.60
N GLN A 6 13.82 -9.70 20.08
CA GLN A 6 14.28 -10.70 19.14
C GLN A 6 14.82 -9.96 17.91
N LYS A 7 16.16 -9.94 17.77
CA LYS A 7 16.85 -9.38 16.60
C LYS A 7 16.27 -10.06 15.35
N SER A 8 15.40 -9.38 14.64
CA SER A 8 15.06 -9.76 13.27
C SER A 8 16.30 -9.60 12.42
N LYS A 9 17.05 -10.70 12.26
CA LYS A 9 18.17 -10.74 11.32
C LYS A 9 17.62 -10.60 9.92
N ALA A 10 17.78 -9.42 9.32
CA ALA A 10 17.70 -9.27 7.87
C ALA A 10 18.51 -10.41 7.24
N ARG A 11 17.86 -11.21 6.40
CA ARG A 11 18.46 -12.45 5.91
C ARG A 11 19.43 -12.12 4.81
N ASP A 12 20.70 -12.45 4.98
CA ASP A 12 21.70 -12.31 3.93
C ASP A 12 21.38 -13.31 2.81
N MET A 13 20.81 -12.80 1.72
CA MET A 13 20.41 -13.61 0.55
C MET A 13 21.60 -14.00 -0.33
N THR A 14 22.79 -13.51 -0.03
CA THR A 14 24.01 -13.79 -0.81
C THR A 14 24.70 -15.09 -0.40
N GLN A 15 24.29 -15.71 0.74
CA GLN A 15 24.90 -16.92 1.27
C GLN A 15 23.94 -18.12 1.24
N GLY A 16 24.39 -19.26 0.71
CA GLY A 16 23.66 -20.52 0.71
C GLY A 16 23.02 -20.89 -0.62
N SER A 17 22.10 -21.86 -0.62
CA SER A 17 21.40 -22.30 -1.83
C SER A 17 20.41 -21.25 -2.32
N ILE A 18 20.64 -20.70 -3.51
CA ILE A 18 19.83 -19.63 -4.15
C ILE A 18 18.36 -20.02 -4.21
N TRP A 19 18.04 -21.24 -4.65
CA TRP A 19 16.66 -21.73 -4.76
C TRP A 19 15.90 -21.75 -3.43
N LYS A 20 16.56 -22.19 -2.36
CA LYS A 20 15.95 -22.21 -1.04
C LYS A 20 15.69 -20.80 -0.49
N GLN A 21 16.57 -19.87 -0.79
CA GLN A 21 16.42 -18.45 -0.43
C GLN A 21 15.27 -17.79 -1.18
N LEU A 22 15.21 -18.02 -2.50
CA LEU A 22 14.14 -17.51 -3.35
C LEU A 22 12.77 -18.04 -2.93
N LEU A 23 12.64 -19.35 -2.68
CA LEU A 23 11.38 -19.94 -2.20
C LEU A 23 10.94 -19.36 -0.86
N LEU A 24 11.85 -19.26 0.10
CA LEU A 24 11.54 -18.74 1.43
C LEU A 24 11.20 -17.24 1.44
N PHE A 25 11.67 -16.50 0.44
CA PHE A 25 11.32 -15.10 0.24
C PHE A 25 9.99 -14.94 -0.52
N SER A 26 9.76 -15.76 -1.55
CA SER A 26 8.56 -15.68 -2.40
C SER A 26 7.31 -16.17 -1.68
N LEU A 27 7.40 -17.21 -0.85
CA LEU A 27 6.27 -17.78 -0.11
C LEU A 27 5.48 -16.74 0.70
N PRO A 28 6.10 -15.88 1.53
CA PRO A 28 5.39 -14.82 2.23
C PRO A 28 4.77 -13.79 1.29
N LEU A 29 5.40 -13.49 0.15
CA LEU A 29 4.85 -12.56 -0.84
C LEU A 29 3.60 -13.13 -1.52
N MET A 30 3.65 -14.42 -1.92
CA MET A 30 2.49 -15.11 -2.50
C MET A 30 1.34 -15.22 -1.48
N ALA A 31 1.65 -15.57 -0.23
CA ALA A 31 0.68 -15.57 0.85
C ALA A 31 0.07 -14.17 1.04
N GLY A 32 0.89 -13.11 1.00
CA GLY A 32 0.42 -11.74 1.09
C GLY A 32 -0.59 -11.38 -0.01
N ASN A 33 -0.30 -11.74 -1.26
CA ASN A 33 -1.21 -11.51 -2.38
C ASN A 33 -2.54 -12.29 -2.19
N LEU A 34 -2.48 -13.53 -1.71
CA LEU A 34 -3.66 -14.32 -1.43
C LEU A 34 -4.51 -13.69 -0.32
N PHE A 35 -3.88 -13.27 0.79
CA PHE A 35 -4.57 -12.57 1.87
C PHE A 35 -5.18 -11.24 1.42
N GLN A 36 -4.50 -10.51 0.52
CA GLN A 36 -5.03 -9.28 -0.08
C GLN A 36 -6.32 -9.56 -0.88
N GLN A 37 -6.35 -10.63 -1.65
CA GLN A 37 -7.55 -11.02 -2.40
C GLN A 37 -8.70 -11.48 -1.50
N LEU A 38 -8.38 -12.27 -0.46
CA LEU A 38 -9.37 -12.67 0.55
C LEU A 38 -9.96 -11.44 1.25
N TYR A 39 -9.11 -10.49 1.64
CA TYR A 39 -9.52 -9.23 2.24
C TYR A 39 -10.51 -8.47 1.33
N ASN A 40 -10.17 -8.24 0.07
CA ASN A 40 -11.04 -7.55 -0.89
C ASN A 40 -12.39 -8.27 -1.08
N THR A 41 -12.36 -9.61 -1.04
CA THR A 41 -13.58 -10.43 -1.16
C THR A 41 -14.47 -10.28 0.07
N VAL A 42 -13.90 -10.32 1.27
CA VAL A 42 -14.64 -10.15 2.52
C VAL A 42 -15.25 -8.75 2.60
N ASP A 43 -14.50 -7.72 2.25
CA ASP A 43 -14.97 -6.33 2.19
C ASP A 43 -16.18 -6.20 1.25
N SER A 44 -16.10 -6.78 0.04
CA SER A 44 -17.20 -6.79 -0.92
C SER A 44 -18.44 -7.53 -0.40
N ILE A 45 -18.25 -8.63 0.33
CA ILE A 45 -19.35 -9.41 0.96
C ILE A 45 -20.02 -8.57 2.06
N VAL A 46 -19.25 -7.89 2.91
CA VAL A 46 -19.79 -7.04 3.97
C VAL A 46 -20.59 -5.89 3.37
N VAL A 47 -20.02 -5.19 2.37
CA VAL A 47 -20.73 -4.10 1.69
C VAL A 47 -22.02 -4.59 1.04
N GLY A 48 -21.97 -5.68 0.28
CA GLY A 48 -23.13 -6.20 -0.45
C GLY A 48 -24.27 -6.69 0.45
N ASN A 49 -23.96 -7.31 1.59
CA ASN A 49 -24.96 -7.89 2.48
C ASN A 49 -25.51 -6.89 3.50
N PHE A 50 -24.71 -5.96 3.99
CA PHE A 50 -25.10 -5.09 5.11
C PHE A 50 -25.35 -3.62 4.71
N VAL A 51 -24.73 -3.12 3.65
CA VAL A 51 -24.93 -1.74 3.21
C VAL A 51 -25.94 -1.67 2.06
N GLY A 52 -25.87 -2.62 1.12
CA GLY A 52 -26.82 -2.74 0.03
C GLY A 52 -26.21 -2.71 -1.36
N LYS A 53 -27.06 -2.90 -2.37
CA LYS A 53 -26.62 -3.04 -3.78
C LYS A 53 -26.04 -1.73 -4.34
N GLU A 54 -26.58 -0.60 -3.96
CA GLU A 54 -26.11 0.73 -4.41
C GLU A 54 -24.69 1.00 -3.89
N ALA A 55 -24.41 0.71 -2.62
CA ALA A 55 -23.09 0.83 -2.04
C ALA A 55 -22.08 -0.14 -2.68
N LEU A 56 -22.50 -1.36 -2.98
CA LEU A 56 -21.64 -2.33 -3.68
C LEU A 56 -21.30 -1.83 -5.09
N ALA A 57 -22.29 -1.28 -5.80
CA ALA A 57 -22.07 -0.66 -7.12
C ALA A 57 -21.15 0.56 -7.02
N ALA A 58 -21.30 1.38 -5.98
CA ALA A 58 -20.45 2.54 -5.73
C ALA A 58 -18.98 2.11 -5.48
N VAL A 59 -18.73 1.13 -4.59
CA VAL A 59 -17.38 0.58 -4.35
C VAL A 59 -16.82 -0.05 -5.63
N GLY A 60 -17.63 -0.79 -6.37
CA GLY A 60 -17.25 -1.39 -7.65
C GLY A 60 -16.83 -0.35 -8.69
N SER A 61 -17.56 0.77 -8.78
CA SER A 61 -17.25 1.84 -9.73
C SER A 61 -15.94 2.57 -9.43
N VAL A 62 -15.55 2.69 -8.17
CA VAL A 62 -14.28 3.33 -7.77
C VAL A 62 -13.09 2.36 -7.75
N GLY A 63 -13.36 1.06 -7.78
CA GLY A 63 -12.34 -0.01 -7.72
C GLY A 63 -11.18 0.19 -8.69
N PRO A 64 -11.41 0.47 -9.99
CA PRO A 64 -10.35 0.73 -10.96
C PRO A 64 -9.45 1.91 -10.61
N ILE A 65 -10.01 2.98 -10.03
CA ILE A 65 -9.24 4.15 -9.58
C ILE A 65 -8.32 3.75 -8.42
N ILE A 66 -8.88 3.08 -7.41
CA ILE A 66 -8.14 2.65 -6.23
C ILE A 66 -7.04 1.65 -6.59
N ASN A 67 -7.35 0.65 -7.42
CA ASN A 67 -6.37 -0.33 -7.86
C ASN A 67 -5.24 0.30 -8.67
N SER A 68 -5.56 1.28 -9.53
CA SER A 68 -4.55 2.05 -10.28
C SER A 68 -3.65 2.85 -9.34
N LEU A 69 -4.22 3.47 -8.32
CA LEU A 69 -3.48 4.21 -7.31
C LEU A 69 -2.55 3.31 -6.50
N ILE A 70 -3.06 2.16 -6.02
CA ILE A 70 -2.27 1.14 -5.33
C ILE A 70 -1.13 0.66 -6.23
N GLY A 71 -1.44 0.32 -7.48
CA GLY A 71 -0.45 -0.12 -8.47
C GLY A 71 0.65 0.91 -8.69
N PHE A 72 0.28 2.18 -8.82
CA PHE A 72 1.24 3.28 -8.95
C PHE A 72 2.20 3.35 -7.75
N PHE A 73 1.68 3.30 -6.53
CA PHE A 73 2.54 3.34 -5.33
C PHE A 73 3.37 2.08 -5.13
N MET A 74 2.85 0.92 -5.49
CA MET A 74 3.62 -0.34 -5.49
C MET A 74 4.78 -0.27 -6.47
N GLY A 75 4.57 0.25 -7.67
CA GLY A 75 5.63 0.43 -8.66
C GLY A 75 6.70 1.42 -8.20
N LEU A 76 6.29 2.56 -7.62
CA LEU A 76 7.22 3.54 -7.08
C LEU A 76 8.02 2.97 -5.89
N SER A 77 7.35 2.19 -5.03
CA SER A 77 7.98 1.43 -3.94
C SER A 77 9.01 0.42 -4.45
N THR A 78 8.73 -0.22 -5.58
CA THR A 78 9.68 -1.14 -6.25
C THR A 78 10.94 -0.38 -6.68
N GLY A 79 10.80 0.82 -7.26
CA GLY A 79 11.94 1.66 -7.62
C GLY A 79 12.84 2.01 -6.43
N ALA A 80 12.24 2.46 -5.33
CA ALA A 80 12.99 2.70 -4.09
C ALA A 80 13.65 1.42 -3.57
N GLY A 81 12.92 0.30 -3.59
CA GLY A 81 13.41 -1.02 -3.17
C GLY A 81 14.63 -1.49 -3.98
N VAL A 82 14.64 -1.29 -5.29
CA VAL A 82 15.78 -1.64 -6.16
C VAL A 82 17.04 -0.86 -5.75
N ILE A 83 16.93 0.45 -5.55
CA ILE A 83 18.07 1.28 -5.17
C ILE A 83 18.57 0.91 -3.76
N ILE A 84 17.66 0.69 -2.81
CA ILE A 84 18.00 0.27 -1.44
C ILE A 84 18.70 -1.09 -1.46
N SER A 85 18.17 -2.09 -2.19
CA SER A 85 18.74 -3.43 -2.24
C SER A 85 20.14 -3.45 -2.86
N GLN A 86 20.39 -2.63 -3.90
CA GLN A 86 21.71 -2.47 -4.51
C GLN A 86 22.74 -1.92 -3.50
N TYR A 87 22.39 -0.85 -2.77
CA TYR A 87 23.31 -0.30 -1.76
C TYR A 87 23.46 -1.21 -0.54
N TYR A 88 22.38 -1.89 -0.14
CA TYR A 88 22.42 -2.87 0.95
C TYR A 88 23.33 -4.05 0.61
N GLY A 89 23.20 -4.61 -0.59
CA GLY A 89 24.09 -5.68 -1.09
C GLY A 89 25.55 -5.23 -1.24
N ALA A 90 25.79 -3.97 -1.60
CA ALA A 90 27.13 -3.37 -1.65
C ALA A 90 27.69 -2.98 -0.27
N LYS A 91 26.95 -3.21 0.83
CA LYS A 91 27.30 -2.82 2.22
C LYS A 91 27.61 -1.33 2.36
N ALA A 92 26.94 -0.50 1.57
CA ALA A 92 27.09 0.96 1.58
C ALA A 92 26.07 1.58 2.55
N ASP A 93 26.23 1.34 3.85
CA ASP A 93 25.25 1.65 4.91
C ASP A 93 24.78 3.12 4.91
N GLU A 94 25.70 4.05 4.67
CA GLU A 94 25.35 5.47 4.59
C GLU A 94 24.41 5.77 3.41
N LYS A 95 24.66 5.17 2.25
CA LYS A 95 23.79 5.33 1.07
C LYS A 95 22.43 4.67 1.27
N VAL A 96 22.37 3.53 1.98
CA VAL A 96 21.09 2.90 2.38
C VAL A 96 20.29 3.87 3.24
N SER A 97 20.89 4.41 4.31
CA SER A 97 20.22 5.33 5.21
C SER A 97 19.73 6.61 4.49
N ARG A 98 20.54 7.19 3.60
CA ARG A 98 20.16 8.35 2.79
C ARG A 98 19.01 8.02 1.82
N THR A 99 19.04 6.84 1.19
CA THR A 99 17.97 6.42 0.27
C THR A 99 16.66 6.20 1.01
N VAL A 100 16.68 5.57 2.18
CA VAL A 100 15.49 5.39 3.03
C VAL A 100 14.93 6.75 3.46
N SER A 101 15.80 7.68 3.90
CA SER A 101 15.37 9.05 4.26
C SER A 101 14.74 9.79 3.09
N THR A 102 15.36 9.73 1.91
CA THR A 102 14.82 10.35 0.68
C THR A 102 13.48 9.74 0.29
N THR A 103 13.34 8.41 0.39
CA THR A 103 12.08 7.69 0.12
C THR A 103 10.96 8.15 1.05
N LEU A 104 11.23 8.30 2.35
CA LEU A 104 10.23 8.75 3.32
C LEU A 104 9.80 10.20 3.09
N VAL A 105 10.75 11.10 2.84
CA VAL A 105 10.44 12.51 2.54
C VAL A 105 9.63 12.61 1.25
N MET A 106 10.01 11.87 0.20
CA MET A 106 9.24 11.77 -1.03
C MET A 106 7.82 11.26 -0.76
N THR A 107 7.67 10.21 0.05
CA THR A 107 6.36 9.65 0.41
C THR A 107 5.50 10.69 1.12
N PHE A 108 6.07 11.44 2.05
CA PHE A 108 5.35 12.49 2.76
C PHE A 108 4.85 13.59 1.81
N ILE A 109 5.72 14.08 0.94
CA ILE A 109 5.33 15.12 -0.05
C ILE A 109 4.25 14.60 -0.99
N LEU A 110 4.44 13.40 -1.54
CA LEU A 110 3.47 12.79 -2.44
C LEU A 110 2.13 12.53 -1.74
N SER A 111 2.12 12.13 -0.47
CA SER A 111 0.87 11.90 0.26
C SER A 111 0.03 13.17 0.37
N ILE A 112 0.66 14.31 0.63
CA ILE A 112 -0.03 15.61 0.65
C ILE A 112 -0.57 15.96 -0.73
N VAL A 113 0.26 15.80 -1.77
CA VAL A 113 -0.14 16.11 -3.15
C VAL A 113 -1.32 15.23 -3.59
N PHE A 114 -1.23 13.91 -3.37
CA PHE A 114 -2.30 12.98 -3.75
C PHE A 114 -3.57 13.16 -2.91
N THR A 115 -3.48 13.53 -1.64
CA THR A 115 -4.65 13.87 -0.82
C THR A 115 -5.38 15.07 -1.42
N ILE A 116 -4.67 16.18 -1.65
CA ILE A 116 -5.28 17.41 -2.15
C ILE A 116 -5.84 17.20 -3.57
N LEU A 117 -5.00 16.71 -4.48
CA LEU A 117 -5.41 16.49 -5.87
C LEU A 117 -6.52 15.43 -5.98
N GLY A 118 -6.43 14.33 -5.22
CA GLY A 118 -7.41 13.27 -5.23
C GLY A 118 -8.80 13.76 -4.81
N ILE A 119 -8.89 14.53 -3.72
CA ILE A 119 -10.16 15.09 -3.25
C ILE A 119 -10.73 16.07 -4.28
N LEU A 120 -9.89 16.94 -4.86
CA LEU A 120 -10.33 17.95 -5.84
C LEU A 120 -10.77 17.33 -7.18
N ILE A 121 -10.05 16.29 -7.63
CA ILE A 121 -10.28 15.69 -8.95
C ILE A 121 -11.37 14.59 -8.90
N THR A 122 -11.71 14.08 -7.71
CA THR A 122 -12.74 13.02 -7.52
C THR A 122 -13.99 13.23 -8.39
N PRO A 123 -14.69 14.39 -8.39
CA PRO A 123 -15.92 14.55 -9.17
C PRO A 123 -15.69 14.45 -10.68
N TYR A 124 -14.52 14.88 -11.17
CA TYR A 124 -14.17 14.77 -12.58
C TYR A 124 -13.85 13.33 -12.97
N MET A 125 -13.12 12.58 -12.12
CA MET A 125 -12.80 11.18 -12.36
C MET A 125 -14.06 10.33 -12.49
N LEU A 126 -15.04 10.50 -11.60
CA LEU A 126 -16.29 9.74 -11.62
C LEU A 126 -17.12 10.05 -12.87
N ARG A 127 -17.18 11.30 -13.30
CA ARG A 127 -17.86 11.68 -14.54
C ARG A 127 -17.17 11.10 -15.78
N MET A 128 -15.84 11.11 -15.83
CA MET A 128 -15.09 10.49 -16.93
C MET A 128 -15.31 8.98 -17.02
N MET A 129 -15.56 8.32 -15.89
CA MET A 129 -15.90 6.89 -15.85
C MET A 129 -17.36 6.60 -16.15
N SER A 130 -18.17 7.61 -16.47
CA SER A 130 -19.61 7.46 -16.70
C SER A 130 -20.33 6.76 -15.56
N THR A 131 -19.92 7.06 -14.31
CA THR A 131 -20.56 6.52 -13.12
C THR A 131 -22.04 6.93 -13.10
N PRO A 132 -22.99 6.00 -12.90
CA PRO A 132 -24.42 6.29 -12.87
C PRO A 132 -24.77 7.33 -11.79
N ASP A 133 -25.78 8.19 -12.09
CA ASP A 133 -26.15 9.33 -11.23
C ASP A 133 -26.69 8.88 -9.87
N ASP A 134 -27.29 7.69 -9.77
CA ASP A 134 -27.80 7.08 -8.55
C ASP A 134 -26.71 6.71 -7.55
N VAL A 135 -25.51 6.33 -8.01
CA VAL A 135 -24.39 5.93 -7.14
C VAL A 135 -23.25 6.95 -7.09
N ILE A 136 -23.28 8.02 -7.89
CA ILE A 136 -22.16 8.98 -8.01
C ILE A 136 -21.86 9.70 -6.69
N ARG A 137 -22.90 9.97 -5.90
CA ARG A 137 -22.75 10.66 -4.60
C ARG A 137 -22.02 9.77 -3.59
N GLU A 138 -22.40 8.50 -3.51
CA GLU A 138 -21.78 7.52 -2.63
C GLU A 138 -20.34 7.22 -3.04
N SER A 139 -20.13 7.02 -4.34
CA SER A 139 -18.80 6.85 -4.94
C SER A 139 -17.87 8.03 -4.63
N ALA A 140 -18.39 9.27 -4.73
CA ALA A 140 -17.62 10.46 -4.44
C ALA A 140 -17.26 10.58 -2.95
N THR A 141 -18.20 10.23 -2.06
CA THR A 141 -17.96 10.23 -0.62
C THR A 141 -16.91 9.19 -0.23
N TYR A 142 -17.05 7.96 -0.72
CA TYR A 142 -16.07 6.90 -0.52
C TYR A 142 -14.67 7.31 -0.97
N LEU A 143 -14.57 7.80 -2.21
CA LEU A 143 -13.29 8.15 -2.81
C LEU A 143 -12.62 9.35 -2.12
N LYS A 144 -13.39 10.35 -1.67
CA LYS A 144 -12.86 11.47 -0.89
C LYS A 144 -12.31 11.04 0.47
N ILE A 145 -13.00 10.14 1.18
CA ILE A 145 -12.51 9.58 2.44
C ILE A 145 -11.24 8.79 2.19
N TYR A 146 -11.22 7.97 1.15
CA TYR A 146 -10.07 7.16 0.76
C TYR A 146 -8.84 8.04 0.44
N PHE A 147 -9.00 9.10 -0.36
CA PHE A 147 -7.93 10.06 -0.64
C PHE A 147 -7.51 10.84 0.62
N GLY A 148 -8.44 11.14 1.52
CA GLY A 148 -8.12 11.73 2.83
C GLY A 148 -7.15 10.87 3.65
N GLY A 149 -7.24 9.55 3.51
CA GLY A 149 -6.39 8.58 4.20
C GLY A 149 -5.26 7.98 3.36
N VAL A 150 -5.04 8.45 2.13
CA VAL A 150 -4.05 7.86 1.21
C VAL A 150 -2.62 7.84 1.75
N ALA A 151 -2.29 8.73 2.69
CA ALA A 151 -1.01 8.74 3.38
C ALA A 151 -0.70 7.39 4.05
N GLY A 152 -1.70 6.78 4.73
CA GLY A 152 -1.55 5.45 5.34
C GLY A 152 -1.14 4.39 4.30
N LEU A 153 -1.86 4.33 3.19
CA LEU A 153 -1.55 3.44 2.07
C LEU A 153 -0.12 3.65 1.55
N MET A 154 0.27 4.90 1.34
CA MET A 154 1.59 5.24 0.78
C MET A 154 2.71 4.85 1.74
N PHE A 155 2.62 5.23 3.01
CA PHE A 155 3.64 4.88 4.01
C PHE A 155 3.75 3.37 4.21
N TYR A 156 2.63 2.64 4.21
CA TYR A 156 2.66 1.19 4.27
C TYR A 156 3.36 0.58 3.04
N ASN A 157 3.00 0.99 1.81
CA ASN A 157 3.60 0.43 0.59
C ASN A 157 5.10 0.74 0.50
N MET A 158 5.49 2.00 0.77
CA MET A 158 6.90 2.41 0.72
C MET A 158 7.73 1.75 1.81
N GLY A 159 7.24 1.73 3.05
CA GLY A 159 7.92 1.08 4.17
C GLY A 159 8.03 -0.44 3.98
N SER A 160 6.99 -1.09 3.46
CA SER A 160 7.04 -2.50 3.07
C SER A 160 8.04 -2.75 1.94
N GLY A 161 8.19 -1.82 1.00
CA GLY A 161 9.23 -1.86 -0.02
C GLY A 161 10.64 -1.81 0.55
N VAL A 162 10.88 -0.94 1.52
CA VAL A 162 12.15 -0.86 2.25
C VAL A 162 12.45 -2.18 2.96
N LEU A 163 11.49 -2.76 3.69
CA LEU A 163 11.66 -4.05 4.38
C LEU A 163 11.95 -5.19 3.39
N ARG A 164 11.21 -5.26 2.29
CA ARG A 164 11.46 -6.26 1.24
C ARG A 164 12.84 -6.10 0.60
N ALA A 165 13.29 -4.87 0.39
CA ALA A 165 14.60 -4.57 -0.20
C ALA A 165 15.78 -5.09 0.65
N VAL A 166 15.62 -5.18 1.97
CA VAL A 166 16.64 -5.74 2.88
C VAL A 166 16.40 -7.22 3.21
N GLY A 167 15.48 -7.89 2.48
CA GLY A 167 15.22 -9.32 2.63
C GLY A 167 14.17 -9.69 3.69
N ASP A 168 13.47 -8.72 4.24
CA ASP A 168 12.39 -8.95 5.21
C ASP A 168 11.02 -8.91 4.53
N SER A 169 10.51 -10.08 4.14
CA SER A 169 9.17 -10.24 3.57
C SER A 169 8.10 -10.63 4.60
N ARG A 170 8.51 -10.96 5.85
CA ARG A 170 7.59 -11.45 6.88
C ARG A 170 6.83 -10.34 7.58
N HIS A 171 7.52 -9.26 7.96
CA HIS A 171 6.85 -8.13 8.62
C HIS A 171 5.76 -7.50 7.74
N PRO A 172 5.98 -7.20 6.44
CA PRO A 172 4.91 -6.75 5.55
C PRO A 172 3.70 -7.70 5.51
N LEU A 173 3.94 -9.02 5.49
CA LEU A 173 2.86 -10.01 5.52
C LEU A 173 2.06 -9.94 6.84
N TYR A 174 2.75 -9.90 7.98
CA TYR A 174 2.06 -9.81 9.28
C TYR A 174 1.23 -8.52 9.42
N PHE A 175 1.75 -7.40 8.92
CA PHE A 175 1.02 -6.14 8.95
C PHE A 175 -0.19 -6.17 8.02
N LEU A 176 -0.09 -6.83 6.87
CA LEU A 176 -1.21 -7.02 5.96
C LEU A 176 -2.31 -7.87 6.59
N ILE A 177 -1.96 -9.01 7.21
CA ILE A 177 -2.92 -9.89 7.90
C ILE A 177 -3.59 -9.12 9.04
N PHE A 178 -2.81 -8.42 9.86
CA PHE A 178 -3.33 -7.60 10.95
C PHE A 178 -4.31 -6.53 10.44
N SER A 179 -3.91 -5.81 9.39
CA SER A 179 -4.76 -4.80 8.75
C SER A 179 -6.07 -5.39 8.23
N ALA A 180 -6.01 -6.54 7.58
CA ALA A 180 -7.20 -7.22 7.05
C ALA A 180 -8.18 -7.60 8.17
N VAL A 181 -7.68 -8.14 9.27
CA VAL A 181 -8.52 -8.47 10.44
C VAL A 181 -9.13 -7.22 11.06
N VAL A 182 -8.32 -6.17 11.28
CA VAL A 182 -8.80 -4.91 11.85
C VAL A 182 -9.84 -4.27 10.93
N ASN A 183 -9.60 -4.22 9.63
CA ASN A 183 -10.56 -3.67 8.68
C ASN A 183 -11.89 -4.43 8.74
N THR A 184 -11.88 -5.77 8.62
CA THR A 184 -13.10 -6.58 8.70
C THR A 184 -13.89 -6.34 10.00
N VAL A 185 -13.20 -6.23 11.15
CA VAL A 185 -13.84 -5.93 12.43
C VAL A 185 -14.45 -4.52 12.43
N LEU A 186 -13.73 -3.54 11.90
CA LEU A 186 -14.21 -2.15 11.83
C LEU A 186 -15.36 -2.00 10.82
N ASP A 187 -15.33 -2.71 9.70
CA ASP A 187 -16.43 -2.73 8.73
C ASP A 187 -17.71 -3.21 9.39
N LEU A 188 -17.67 -4.35 10.08
CA LEU A 188 -18.81 -4.88 10.81
C LEU A 188 -19.26 -3.94 11.91
N LEU A 189 -18.34 -3.34 12.67
CA LEU A 189 -18.66 -2.40 13.73
C LEU A 189 -19.33 -1.12 13.19
N PHE A 190 -18.77 -0.52 12.16
CA PHE A 190 -19.29 0.74 11.61
C PHE A 190 -20.59 0.52 10.84
N VAL A 191 -20.69 -0.55 10.06
CA VAL A 191 -21.87 -0.82 9.24
C VAL A 191 -23.00 -1.41 10.08
N VAL A 192 -22.73 -2.47 10.88
CA VAL A 192 -23.78 -3.19 11.59
C VAL A 192 -24.16 -2.50 12.92
N SER A 193 -23.16 -2.06 13.72
CA SER A 193 -23.43 -1.50 15.04
C SER A 193 -23.76 -0.01 15.01
N PHE A 194 -23.06 0.75 14.15
CA PHE A 194 -23.28 2.22 14.06
C PHE A 194 -24.21 2.62 12.91
N GLY A 195 -24.61 1.68 12.05
CA GLY A 195 -25.48 1.97 10.91
C GLY A 195 -24.87 2.92 9.87
N MET A 196 -23.53 3.03 9.87
CA MET A 196 -22.82 3.83 8.88
C MET A 196 -22.85 3.09 7.54
N GLY A 197 -23.27 3.77 6.48
CA GLY A 197 -23.27 3.20 5.14
C GLY A 197 -21.86 3.07 4.57
N ILE A 198 -21.71 3.48 3.31
CA ILE A 198 -20.44 3.42 2.57
C ILE A 198 -19.31 4.24 3.25
N GLU A 199 -19.66 5.27 4.01
CA GLU A 199 -18.70 6.08 4.77
C GLU A 199 -17.98 5.25 5.84
N GLY A 200 -18.71 4.33 6.49
CA GLY A 200 -18.15 3.43 7.50
C GLY A 200 -17.11 2.50 6.91
N VAL A 201 -17.39 1.92 5.74
CA VAL A 201 -16.46 1.05 5.01
C VAL A 201 -15.20 1.82 4.59
N ALA A 202 -15.36 3.02 4.04
CA ALA A 202 -14.22 3.85 3.66
C ALA A 202 -13.33 4.20 4.86
N LEU A 203 -13.94 4.57 5.99
CA LEU A 203 -13.22 4.89 7.24
C LEU A 203 -12.50 3.67 7.82
N ALA A 204 -13.13 2.49 7.82
CA ALA A 204 -12.52 1.25 8.29
C ALA A 204 -11.27 0.92 7.49
N THR A 205 -11.35 1.03 6.16
CA THR A 205 -10.22 0.83 5.26
C THR A 205 -9.07 1.80 5.55
N VAL A 206 -9.37 3.09 5.68
CA VAL A 206 -8.37 4.12 5.98
C VAL A 206 -7.70 3.88 7.33
N ILE A 207 -8.47 3.58 8.38
CA ILE A 207 -7.93 3.30 9.71
C ILE A 207 -7.03 2.07 9.68
N ALA A 208 -7.44 0.99 9.05
CA ALA A 208 -6.65 -0.23 8.92
C ALA A 208 -5.32 0.02 8.18
N GLN A 209 -5.34 0.81 7.11
CA GLN A 209 -4.13 1.21 6.37
C GLN A 209 -3.20 2.11 7.20
N CYS A 210 -3.76 3.07 7.94
CA CYS A 210 -2.97 3.92 8.85
C CYS A 210 -2.30 3.09 9.96
N LEU A 211 -2.99 2.11 10.54
CA LEU A 211 -2.42 1.21 11.53
C LEU A 211 -1.26 0.39 10.94
N SER A 212 -1.42 -0.14 9.74
CA SER A 212 -0.32 -0.84 9.04
C SER A 212 0.88 0.05 8.77
N ALA A 213 0.64 1.32 8.39
CA ALA A 213 1.69 2.30 8.20
C ALA A 213 2.44 2.58 9.50
N VAL A 214 1.72 2.76 10.60
CA VAL A 214 2.31 2.97 11.94
C VAL A 214 3.16 1.78 12.36
N LEU A 215 2.66 0.54 12.18
CA LEU A 215 3.42 -0.68 12.50
C LEU A 215 4.68 -0.79 11.65
N THR A 216 4.59 -0.48 10.36
CA THR A 216 5.73 -0.49 9.44
C THR A 216 6.78 0.54 9.84
N LEU A 217 6.36 1.78 10.12
CA LEU A 217 7.24 2.83 10.59
C LEU A 217 7.86 2.52 11.97
N TYR A 218 7.09 1.89 12.86
CA TYR A 218 7.59 1.45 14.16
C TYR A 218 8.75 0.45 14.00
N VAL A 219 8.59 -0.57 13.15
CA VAL A 219 9.66 -1.54 12.89
C VAL A 219 10.88 -0.86 12.27
N LEU A 220 10.68 0.03 11.29
CA LEU A 220 11.78 0.76 10.65
C LEU A 220 12.50 1.73 11.61
N THR A 221 11.86 2.21 12.66
CA THR A 221 12.49 3.07 13.66
C THR A 221 13.22 2.30 14.76
N THR A 222 12.76 1.09 15.08
CA THR A 222 13.29 0.27 16.18
C THR A 222 14.35 -0.74 15.74
N THR A 223 14.53 -0.94 14.44
CA THR A 223 15.52 -1.86 13.88
C THR A 223 16.96 -1.37 14.12
N ASP A 224 17.90 -2.31 14.26
CA ASP A 224 19.34 -2.02 14.42
C ASP A 224 20.11 -2.18 13.10
N GLY A 225 19.50 -1.81 11.97
CA GLY A 225 20.10 -1.92 10.64
C GLY A 225 20.40 -0.56 9.99
N PRO A 226 21.15 -0.52 8.88
CA PRO A 226 21.45 0.70 8.14
C PRO A 226 20.20 1.34 7.51
N TYR A 227 19.09 0.60 7.43
CA TYR A 227 17.78 1.06 6.97
C TYR A 227 16.91 1.66 8.08
N ARG A 228 17.48 1.83 9.30
CA ARG A 228 16.79 2.49 10.42
C ARG A 228 16.43 3.93 10.09
N ILE A 229 15.19 4.30 10.37
CA ILE A 229 14.73 5.68 10.24
C ILE A 229 15.29 6.51 11.40
N CYS A 230 16.06 7.53 11.07
CA CYS A 230 16.51 8.54 12.01
C CYS A 230 15.77 9.85 11.75
N TRP A 231 14.68 10.10 12.47
CA TRP A 231 13.83 11.30 12.31
C TRP A 231 14.59 12.62 12.33
N LYS A 232 15.69 12.69 13.12
CA LYS A 232 16.54 13.88 13.24
C LYS A 232 17.47 14.11 12.04
N LYS A 233 17.64 13.09 11.19
CA LYS A 233 18.56 13.13 10.03
C LYS A 233 17.82 12.93 8.71
N LEU A 234 16.51 13.16 8.70
CA LEU A 234 15.73 13.10 7.46
C LEU A 234 16.23 14.19 6.52
N CYS A 235 16.74 13.78 5.39
CA CYS A 235 17.18 14.67 4.33
C CYS A 235 16.72 14.12 2.98
N MET A 236 16.51 15.02 2.04
CA MET A 236 16.18 14.69 0.66
C MET A 236 17.44 14.85 -0.18
N ASP A 237 17.88 13.77 -0.78
CA ASP A 237 18.97 13.75 -1.74
C ASP A 237 18.40 13.72 -3.16
N TRP A 238 18.56 14.81 -3.90
CA TRP A 238 18.00 14.95 -5.25
C TRP A 238 18.55 13.94 -6.24
N SER A 239 19.81 13.52 -6.08
CA SER A 239 20.41 12.50 -6.93
C SER A 239 19.78 11.14 -6.71
N LEU A 240 19.53 10.78 -5.45
CA LEU A 240 18.84 9.54 -5.07
C LEU A 240 17.37 9.58 -5.48
N LEU A 241 16.70 10.73 -5.27
CA LEU A 241 15.32 10.91 -5.71
C LEU A 241 15.19 10.69 -7.22
N TYR A 242 16.06 11.31 -8.02
CA TYR A 242 16.07 11.14 -9.47
C TYR A 242 16.21 9.66 -9.85
N ARG A 243 17.13 8.94 -9.22
CA ARG A 243 17.33 7.49 -9.47
C ARG A 243 16.11 6.66 -9.07
N ILE A 244 15.49 6.95 -7.92
CA ILE A 244 14.26 6.28 -7.46
C ILE A 244 13.15 6.49 -8.48
N VAL A 245 12.96 7.73 -8.95
CA VAL A 245 11.92 8.06 -9.92
C VAL A 245 12.19 7.43 -11.27
N CYS A 246 13.43 7.45 -11.77
CA CYS A 246 13.79 6.83 -13.05
C CYS A 246 13.52 5.32 -13.10
N VAL A 247 13.68 4.61 -11.98
CA VAL A 247 13.39 3.17 -11.88
C VAL A 247 11.92 2.93 -11.51
N GLY A 248 11.41 3.73 -10.58
CA GLY A 248 10.07 3.54 -10.02
C GLY A 248 8.94 3.99 -10.93
N LEU A 249 9.11 5.07 -11.71
CA LEU A 249 8.04 5.59 -12.56
C LEU A 249 7.66 4.63 -13.70
N PRO A 250 8.60 4.03 -14.46
CA PRO A 250 8.25 3.00 -15.44
C PRO A 250 7.54 1.80 -14.79
N ALA A 251 8.03 1.34 -13.63
CA ALA A 251 7.40 0.25 -12.89
C ALA A 251 5.99 0.63 -12.39
N ALA A 252 5.80 1.88 -11.96
CA ALA A 252 4.51 2.41 -11.53
C ALA A 252 3.50 2.45 -12.68
N ILE A 253 3.92 2.94 -13.85
CA ILE A 253 3.07 2.98 -15.06
C ILE A 253 2.72 1.56 -15.49
N GLN A 254 3.68 0.64 -15.53
CA GLN A 254 3.44 -0.76 -15.87
C GLN A 254 2.42 -1.40 -14.93
N GLN A 255 2.57 -1.22 -13.63
CA GLN A 255 1.68 -1.78 -12.63
C GLN A 255 0.27 -1.18 -12.71
N MET A 256 0.18 0.14 -12.92
CA MET A 256 -1.10 0.82 -13.11
C MET A 256 -1.84 0.31 -14.36
N VAL A 257 -1.14 0.18 -15.49
CA VAL A 257 -1.73 -0.36 -16.73
C VAL A 257 -2.18 -1.81 -16.52
N THR A 258 -1.39 -2.62 -15.85
CA THR A 258 -1.76 -4.00 -15.52
C THR A 258 -3.04 -4.04 -14.68
N CYS A 259 -3.15 -3.21 -13.64
CA CYS A 259 -4.36 -3.12 -12.82
C CYS A 259 -5.59 -2.71 -13.64
N LEU A 260 -5.45 -1.72 -14.54
CA LEU A 260 -6.54 -1.27 -15.41
C LEU A 260 -6.98 -2.35 -16.39
N LEU A 261 -6.06 -3.11 -16.99
CA LEU A 261 -6.38 -4.20 -17.91
C LEU A 261 -7.13 -5.34 -17.23
N TYR A 262 -6.80 -5.66 -15.98
CA TYR A 262 -7.50 -6.70 -15.20
C TYR A 262 -8.87 -6.26 -14.70
N THR A 263 -9.13 -4.95 -14.57
CA THR A 263 -10.44 -4.42 -14.14
C THR A 263 -11.36 -4.05 -15.30
N SER A 264 -10.84 -3.98 -16.53
CA SER A 264 -11.66 -3.72 -17.72
C SER A 264 -12.35 -5.01 -18.16
N PRO A 265 -13.69 -5.04 -18.31
CA PRO A 265 -14.40 -6.21 -18.85
C PRO A 265 -13.85 -6.53 -20.24
N SER A 266 -13.48 -7.78 -20.46
CA SER A 266 -13.03 -8.23 -21.76
C SER A 266 -14.15 -8.05 -22.80
N PRO A 267 -13.88 -7.59 -24.03
CA PRO A 267 -14.90 -7.55 -25.09
C PRO A 267 -15.54 -8.93 -25.36
N ARG A 268 -14.95 -10.02 -24.86
CA ARG A 268 -15.49 -11.37 -24.96
C ARG A 268 -16.58 -11.68 -23.94
N ASP A 269 -16.70 -10.90 -22.87
CA ASP A 269 -17.74 -11.09 -21.84
C ASP A 269 -19.05 -10.36 -22.21
N CYS A 270 -19.05 -9.58 -23.30
CA CYS A 270 -20.22 -8.86 -23.83
C CYS A 270 -20.90 -9.59 -25.01
N SER A 271 -20.44 -10.78 -25.37
CA SER A 271 -21.04 -11.65 -26.40
C SER A 271 -21.59 -12.94 -25.78
#